data_336596fd52b98cc0b4ee5a363b6fffe2
#
_entry.id   336596fd52b98cc0b4ee5a363b6fffe2
#
_cell.length_a   1.000
_cell.length_b   1.000
_cell.length_c   1.000
_cell.angle_alpha   90.00
_cell.angle_beta   90.00
_cell.angle_gamma   90.00
#
_symmetry.space_group_name_H-M   'P 1'
#
loop_
_entity.id
_entity.type
_entity.pdbx_description
1 polymer ?
#
loop_
_entity_poly.entity_id
_entity_poly.type
_entity_poly.pdbx_seq_one_letter_code
_entity_poly.pdbx_strand_id
1 'polypeptide(L)'
;MLENITQKLGSVFDKLKGRGALSEKDVDSALGDVRKALLEADVAIEAVKTFLENTRKRAVGTEVLRSITPGQMVIKVVHDELVTLLGNDEDANLNIDHSPPVTILLAGLQGSGKTTTAGKLALWIKTKKNKKVLLASLDTYRPAAREQLRILGEQAEVAVLPEVEGDTPASVSYTHLTLPTRTRV
;
A
#
# COMPACT_ATOMS: atom_id res chain seq x y z
N MET A 1 -10.31 -4.42 -8.91
CA MET A 1 -10.69 -3.43 -7.87
C MET A 1 -10.05 -2.07 -8.15
N LEU A 2 -8.72 -1.96 -8.31
CA LEU A 2 -8.04 -0.69 -8.62
C LEU A 2 -8.45 -0.06 -9.96
N GLU A 3 -8.71 -0.84 -10.99
CA GLU A 3 -9.19 -0.34 -12.29
C GLU A 3 -10.53 0.40 -12.19
N ASN A 4 -11.44 -0.07 -11.35
CA ASN A 4 -12.75 0.53 -11.16
C ASN A 4 -12.65 1.93 -10.51
N ILE A 5 -11.82 2.08 -9.45
CA ILE A 5 -11.61 3.39 -8.80
C ILE A 5 -10.91 4.36 -9.74
N THR A 6 -9.91 3.89 -10.50
CA THR A 6 -9.19 4.69 -11.49
C THR A 6 -10.13 5.22 -12.58
N GLN A 7 -11.01 4.37 -13.12
CA GLN A 7 -11.99 4.78 -14.13
C GLN A 7 -13.00 5.78 -13.57
N LYS A 8 -13.51 5.57 -12.34
CA LYS A 8 -14.47 6.47 -11.71
C LYS A 8 -13.87 7.84 -11.42
N LEU A 9 -12.69 7.89 -10.81
CA LEU A 9 -11.99 9.15 -10.57
C LEU A 9 -11.62 9.84 -11.88
N GLY A 10 -11.17 9.10 -12.90
CA GLY A 10 -10.90 9.59 -14.25
C GLY A 10 -12.12 10.31 -14.85
N SER A 11 -13.29 9.67 -14.81
CA SER A 11 -14.53 10.26 -15.32
C SER A 11 -14.95 11.55 -14.60
N VAL A 12 -14.72 11.64 -13.30
CA VAL A 12 -14.96 12.86 -12.51
C VAL A 12 -14.00 13.98 -12.95
N PHE A 13 -12.73 13.64 -13.12
CA PHE A 13 -11.71 14.61 -13.53
C PHE A 13 -11.90 15.11 -14.96
N ASP A 14 -12.34 14.26 -15.86
CA ASP A 14 -12.61 14.66 -17.25
C ASP A 14 -13.78 15.65 -17.35
N LYS A 15 -14.81 15.52 -16.49
CA LYS A 15 -15.89 16.51 -16.37
C LYS A 15 -15.40 17.88 -15.88
N LEU A 16 -14.33 17.94 -15.10
CA LEU A 16 -13.75 19.17 -14.58
C LEU A 16 -12.78 19.83 -15.55
N LYS A 17 -12.00 19.05 -16.32
CA LYS A 17 -10.96 19.57 -17.24
C LYS A 17 -11.49 20.48 -18.32
N GLY A 18 -12.72 20.26 -18.80
CA GLY A 18 -13.32 21.04 -19.90
C GLY A 18 -13.99 22.35 -19.48
N ARG A 19 -14.00 22.70 -18.19
CA ARG A 19 -14.71 23.90 -17.71
C ARG A 19 -13.77 25.08 -17.50
N GLY A 20 -14.02 26.16 -18.22
CA GLY A 20 -13.26 27.41 -18.12
C GLY A 20 -13.56 28.24 -16.84
N ALA A 21 -14.66 27.92 -16.15
CA ALA A 21 -15.02 28.50 -14.85
C ALA A 21 -15.67 27.38 -13.99
N LEU A 22 -15.36 27.38 -12.71
CA LEU A 22 -15.98 26.47 -11.73
C LEU A 22 -16.65 27.29 -10.63
N SER A 23 -17.85 26.88 -10.24
CA SER A 23 -18.54 27.35 -9.05
C SER A 23 -18.27 26.39 -7.87
N GLU A 24 -18.50 26.85 -6.64
CA GLU A 24 -18.46 25.99 -5.46
C GLU A 24 -19.37 24.75 -5.60
N LYS A 25 -20.55 24.94 -6.25
CA LYS A 25 -21.48 23.81 -6.51
C LYS A 25 -20.90 22.77 -7.43
N ASP A 26 -20.09 23.16 -8.41
CA ASP A 26 -19.42 22.23 -9.31
C ASP A 26 -18.36 21.42 -8.56
N VAL A 27 -17.61 22.08 -7.66
CA VAL A 27 -16.64 21.42 -6.77
C VAL A 27 -17.34 20.46 -5.83
N ASP A 28 -18.42 20.87 -5.16
CA ASP A 28 -19.20 20.03 -4.24
C ASP A 28 -19.78 18.80 -4.96
N SER A 29 -20.27 18.96 -6.19
CA SER A 29 -20.75 17.87 -7.03
C SER A 29 -19.64 16.86 -7.35
N ALA A 30 -18.48 17.36 -7.78
CA ALA A 30 -17.32 16.50 -8.08
C ALA A 30 -16.81 15.76 -6.85
N LEU A 31 -16.73 16.43 -5.70
CA LEU A 31 -16.35 15.79 -4.43
C LEU A 31 -17.37 14.76 -3.97
N GLY A 32 -18.67 14.95 -4.28
CA GLY A 32 -19.70 13.94 -4.08
C GLY A 32 -19.47 12.66 -4.89
N ASP A 33 -19.03 12.78 -6.14
CA ASP A 33 -18.67 11.65 -6.98
C ASP A 33 -17.38 10.96 -6.50
N VAL A 34 -16.36 11.74 -6.08
CA VAL A 34 -15.13 11.21 -5.45
C VAL A 34 -15.47 10.44 -4.17
N ARG A 35 -16.35 10.98 -3.32
CA ARG A 35 -16.83 10.29 -2.11
C ARG A 35 -17.40 8.91 -2.41
N LYS A 36 -18.26 8.82 -3.42
CA LYS A 36 -18.85 7.53 -3.82
C LYS A 36 -17.78 6.55 -4.27
N ALA A 37 -16.84 7.01 -5.11
CA ALA A 37 -15.75 6.17 -5.60
C ALA A 37 -14.88 5.61 -4.47
N LEU A 38 -14.54 6.42 -3.47
CA LEU A 38 -13.76 6.01 -2.31
C LEU A 38 -14.50 5.02 -1.41
N LEU A 39 -15.79 5.25 -1.14
CA LEU A 39 -16.60 4.33 -0.33
C LEU A 39 -16.82 2.99 -1.03
N GLU A 40 -17.03 2.98 -2.35
CA GLU A 40 -17.13 1.74 -3.14
C GLU A 40 -15.79 0.97 -3.24
N ALA A 41 -14.69 1.63 -2.93
CA ALA A 41 -13.36 1.02 -2.80
C ALA A 41 -13.02 0.62 -1.36
N ASP A 42 -14.02 0.54 -0.48
CA ASP A 42 -13.91 0.15 0.94
C ASP A 42 -13.00 1.06 1.78
N VAL A 43 -12.83 2.33 1.39
CA VAL A 43 -12.11 3.31 2.22
C VAL A 43 -12.94 3.64 3.45
N ALA A 44 -12.31 3.68 4.62
CA ALA A 44 -12.97 3.96 5.90
C ALA A 44 -13.70 5.30 5.88
N ILE A 45 -14.94 5.33 6.39
CA ILE A 45 -15.83 6.51 6.35
C ILE A 45 -15.17 7.74 6.97
N GLU A 46 -14.48 7.59 8.09
CA GLU A 46 -13.82 8.71 8.78
C GLU A 46 -12.66 9.28 7.93
N ALA A 47 -11.89 8.43 7.25
CA ALA A 47 -10.84 8.85 6.33
C ALA A 47 -11.44 9.65 5.16
N VAL A 48 -12.55 9.15 4.58
CA VAL A 48 -13.25 9.83 3.48
C VAL A 48 -13.78 11.19 3.93
N LYS A 49 -14.36 11.31 5.13
CA LYS A 49 -14.86 12.59 5.66
C LYS A 49 -13.73 13.61 5.80
N THR A 50 -12.64 13.26 6.49
CA THR A 50 -11.48 14.13 6.70
C THR A 50 -10.88 14.57 5.37
N PHE A 51 -10.71 13.64 4.43
CA PHE A 51 -10.24 13.93 3.07
C PHE A 51 -11.12 14.96 2.35
N LEU A 52 -12.45 14.76 2.36
CA LEU A 52 -13.38 15.66 1.66
C LEU A 52 -13.41 17.06 2.28
N GLU A 53 -13.37 17.15 3.61
CA GLU A 53 -13.33 18.46 4.30
C GLU A 53 -12.07 19.23 3.95
N ASN A 54 -10.90 18.59 3.97
CA ASN A 54 -9.64 19.21 3.62
C ASN A 54 -9.61 19.62 2.13
N THR A 55 -10.01 18.70 1.25
CA THR A 55 -10.07 18.95 -0.19
C THR A 55 -11.00 20.12 -0.50
N ARG A 56 -12.19 20.14 0.10
CA ARG A 56 -13.16 21.20 -0.12
C ARG A 56 -12.62 22.58 0.29
N LYS A 57 -12.04 22.69 1.49
CA LYS A 57 -11.45 23.95 1.98
C LYS A 57 -10.42 24.52 1.00
N ARG A 58 -9.59 23.67 0.40
CA ARG A 58 -8.56 24.07 -0.57
C ARG A 58 -9.15 24.33 -1.95
N ALA A 59 -10.08 23.50 -2.42
CA ALA A 59 -10.63 23.56 -3.77
C ALA A 59 -11.59 24.75 -3.99
N VAL A 60 -12.29 25.24 -2.96
CA VAL A 60 -13.15 26.43 -3.04
C VAL A 60 -12.40 27.75 -2.74
N GLY A 61 -11.08 27.67 -2.52
CA GLY A 61 -10.26 28.89 -2.33
C GLY A 61 -10.29 29.78 -3.55
N THR A 62 -10.23 31.10 -3.31
CA THR A 62 -10.31 32.14 -4.36
C THR A 62 -9.25 31.97 -5.44
N GLU A 63 -8.06 31.48 -5.08
CA GLU A 63 -6.95 31.22 -6.00
C GLU A 63 -7.29 30.11 -7.00
N VAL A 64 -8.01 29.06 -6.55
CA VAL A 64 -8.41 27.94 -7.38
C VAL A 64 -9.54 28.34 -8.33
N LEU A 65 -10.60 28.92 -7.80
CA LEU A 65 -11.79 29.30 -8.61
C LEU A 65 -11.52 30.40 -9.62
N ARG A 66 -10.57 31.32 -9.35
CA ARG A 66 -10.17 32.41 -10.25
C ARG A 66 -8.98 32.05 -11.15
N SER A 67 -8.47 30.86 -11.07
CA SER A 67 -7.37 30.38 -11.92
C SER A 67 -7.80 30.31 -13.40
N ILE A 68 -6.84 30.41 -14.32
CA ILE A 68 -7.05 30.20 -15.76
C ILE A 68 -7.47 28.74 -16.05
N THR A 69 -7.09 27.81 -15.18
CA THR A 69 -7.39 26.37 -15.29
C THR A 69 -7.97 25.81 -14.00
N PRO A 70 -9.16 26.27 -13.55
CA PRO A 70 -9.69 25.90 -12.23
C PRO A 70 -9.94 24.39 -12.11
N GLY A 71 -10.38 23.72 -13.17
CA GLY A 71 -10.56 22.27 -13.18
C GLY A 71 -9.26 21.49 -12.91
N GLN A 72 -8.15 21.91 -13.49
CA GLN A 72 -6.85 21.28 -13.24
C GLN A 72 -6.35 21.55 -11.82
N MET A 73 -6.62 22.74 -11.28
CA MET A 73 -6.28 23.08 -9.90
C MET A 73 -7.06 22.23 -8.89
N VAL A 74 -8.35 22.02 -9.11
CA VAL A 74 -9.15 21.11 -8.26
C VAL A 74 -8.62 19.68 -8.33
N ILE A 75 -8.29 19.18 -9.51
CA ILE A 75 -7.69 17.84 -9.68
C ILE A 75 -6.37 17.73 -8.91
N LYS A 76 -5.52 18.76 -9.00
CA LYS A 76 -4.28 18.81 -8.25
C LYS A 76 -4.52 18.78 -6.73
N VAL A 77 -5.47 19.57 -6.23
CA VAL A 77 -5.84 19.55 -4.80
C VAL A 77 -6.29 18.16 -4.36
N VAL A 78 -7.17 17.51 -5.14
CA VAL A 78 -7.61 16.12 -4.87
C VAL A 78 -6.43 15.15 -4.85
N HIS A 79 -5.53 15.25 -5.83
CA HIS A 79 -4.33 14.43 -5.89
C HIS A 79 -3.44 14.63 -4.64
N ASP A 80 -3.13 15.85 -4.28
CA ASP A 80 -2.26 16.18 -3.15
C ASP A 80 -2.86 15.68 -1.82
N GLU A 81 -4.18 15.81 -1.64
CA GLU A 81 -4.88 15.28 -0.47
C GLU A 81 -4.91 13.74 -0.44
N LEU A 82 -5.01 13.08 -1.61
CA LEU A 82 -4.89 11.61 -1.68
C LEU A 82 -3.47 11.15 -1.32
N VAL A 83 -2.44 11.85 -1.78
CA VAL A 83 -1.05 11.56 -1.38
C VAL A 83 -0.87 11.72 0.12
N THR A 84 -1.42 12.80 0.70
CA THR A 84 -1.39 13.02 2.16
C THR A 84 -2.13 11.91 2.93
N LEU A 85 -3.29 11.47 2.42
CA LEU A 85 -4.08 10.39 3.03
C LEU A 85 -3.35 9.03 3.00
N LEU A 86 -2.57 8.78 1.95
CA LEU A 86 -1.79 7.54 1.79
C LEU A 86 -0.46 7.55 2.57
N GLY A 87 -0.11 8.64 3.21
CA GLY A 87 1.16 8.87 3.89
C GLY A 87 2.13 9.66 3.03
N ASN A 88 2.89 10.55 3.67
CA ASN A 88 3.96 11.30 3.03
C ASN A 88 5.22 10.45 2.95
N ASP A 89 6.20 10.83 2.12
CA ASP A 89 7.48 10.14 1.94
C ASP A 89 8.27 9.95 3.27
N GLU A 90 8.02 10.79 4.27
CA GLU A 90 8.64 10.72 5.59
C GLU A 90 8.23 9.47 6.39
N ASP A 91 7.01 8.97 6.19
CA ASP A 91 6.47 7.80 6.89
C ASP A 91 6.70 6.47 6.14
N ALA A 92 7.24 6.53 4.93
CA ALA A 92 7.41 5.37 4.05
C ALA A 92 8.64 4.51 4.42
N ASN A 93 9.39 4.86 5.43
CA ASN A 93 10.59 4.12 5.81
C ASN A 93 10.26 2.85 6.60
N LEU A 94 10.71 1.71 6.07
CA LEU A 94 10.63 0.44 6.78
C LEU A 94 11.61 0.47 7.97
N ASN A 95 11.07 0.40 9.19
CA ASN A 95 11.87 0.40 10.42
C ASN A 95 12.52 -0.97 10.65
N ILE A 96 13.69 -1.19 10.07
CA ILE A 96 14.47 -2.41 10.18
C ILE A 96 15.83 -2.21 10.85
N ASP A 97 16.05 -1.06 11.47
CA ASP A 97 17.32 -0.71 12.11
C ASP A 97 17.31 -1.03 13.62
N HIS A 98 16.78 -2.21 13.95
CA HIS A 98 16.80 -2.80 15.28
C HIS A 98 17.81 -3.94 15.40
N SER A 99 18.05 -4.39 16.62
CA SER A 99 18.89 -5.56 16.89
C SER A 99 18.30 -6.81 16.20
N PRO A 100 19.08 -7.56 15.42
CA PRO A 100 18.60 -8.78 14.77
C PRO A 100 18.20 -9.87 15.78
N PRO A 101 17.26 -10.73 15.43
CA PRO A 101 16.50 -10.75 14.17
C PRO A 101 15.34 -9.75 14.18
N VAL A 102 15.16 -9.01 13.08
CA VAL A 102 13.97 -8.17 12.86
C VAL A 102 12.95 -8.98 12.06
N THR A 103 11.81 -9.25 12.64
CA THR A 103 10.75 -10.04 12.03
C THR A 103 9.71 -9.14 11.35
N ILE A 104 9.41 -9.41 10.08
CA ILE A 104 8.37 -8.72 9.30
C ILE A 104 7.29 -9.74 8.95
N LEU A 105 6.06 -9.53 9.45
CA LEU A 105 4.91 -10.35 9.12
C LEU A 105 4.09 -9.72 8.00
N LEU A 106 3.94 -10.42 6.86
CA LEU A 106 3.04 -10.03 5.79
C LEU A 106 1.68 -10.72 5.96
N ALA A 107 0.67 -9.95 6.37
CA ALA A 107 -0.70 -10.41 6.55
C ALA A 107 -1.62 -9.85 5.46
N GLY A 108 -2.69 -10.59 5.12
CA GLY A 108 -3.68 -10.16 4.13
C GLY A 108 -4.46 -11.33 3.53
N LEU A 109 -5.47 -11.01 2.73
CA LEU A 109 -6.32 -11.98 2.07
C LEU A 109 -5.56 -12.79 1.01
N GLN A 110 -6.12 -13.93 0.61
CA GLN A 110 -5.60 -14.71 -0.51
C GLN A 110 -5.59 -13.87 -1.79
N GLY A 111 -4.52 -13.98 -2.58
CA GLY A 111 -4.37 -13.20 -3.82
C GLY A 111 -3.95 -11.74 -3.62
N SER A 112 -3.74 -11.26 -2.38
CA SER A 112 -3.32 -9.87 -2.11
C SER A 112 -1.84 -9.58 -2.42
N GLY A 113 -1.10 -10.53 -2.98
CA GLY A 113 0.29 -10.34 -3.39
C GLY A 113 1.34 -10.50 -2.29
N LYS A 114 1.00 -11.08 -1.12
CA LYS A 114 1.95 -11.27 0.00
C LYS A 114 3.25 -11.95 -0.41
N THR A 115 3.16 -13.08 -1.09
CA THR A 115 4.34 -13.87 -1.52
C THR A 115 5.22 -13.09 -2.48
N THR A 116 4.62 -12.40 -3.45
CA THR A 116 5.33 -11.54 -4.40
C THR A 116 5.98 -10.35 -3.69
N THR A 117 5.29 -9.75 -2.72
CA THR A 117 5.82 -8.65 -1.91
C THR A 117 6.97 -9.12 -1.04
N ALA A 118 6.89 -10.32 -0.45
CA ALA A 118 7.97 -10.91 0.33
C ALA A 118 9.25 -11.04 -0.50
N GLY A 119 9.17 -11.59 -1.71
CA GLY A 119 10.32 -11.73 -2.60
C GLY A 119 10.94 -10.38 -3.01
N LYS A 120 10.10 -9.41 -3.40
CA LYS A 120 10.56 -8.06 -3.77
C LYS A 120 11.20 -7.32 -2.58
N LEU A 121 10.59 -7.42 -1.40
CA LEU A 121 11.09 -6.80 -0.19
C LEU A 121 12.42 -7.42 0.25
N ALA A 122 12.53 -8.74 0.16
CA ALA A 122 13.77 -9.45 0.46
C ALA A 122 14.93 -9.00 -0.45
N LEU A 123 14.67 -8.90 -1.75
CA LEU A 123 15.65 -8.39 -2.72
C LEU A 123 16.04 -6.95 -2.41
N TRP A 124 15.08 -6.09 -2.09
CA TRP A 124 15.33 -4.69 -1.75
C TRP A 124 16.16 -4.56 -0.46
N ILE A 125 15.81 -5.30 0.60
CA ILE A 125 16.57 -5.30 1.87
C ILE A 125 17.99 -5.77 1.64
N LYS A 126 18.19 -6.87 0.89
CA LYS A 126 19.50 -7.39 0.55
C LYS A 126 20.33 -6.36 -0.21
N THR A 127 19.77 -5.77 -1.27
CA THR A 127 20.54 -4.91 -2.19
C THR A 127 20.69 -3.48 -1.71
N LYS A 128 19.66 -2.89 -1.09
CA LYS A 128 19.68 -1.48 -0.67
C LYS A 128 20.08 -1.27 0.78
N LYS A 129 19.80 -2.23 1.64
CA LYS A 129 20.13 -2.15 3.07
C LYS A 129 21.31 -3.05 3.46
N ASN A 130 21.82 -3.86 2.53
CA ASN A 130 22.93 -4.80 2.73
C ASN A 130 22.74 -5.69 3.97
N LYS A 131 21.49 -6.15 4.21
CA LYS A 131 21.15 -7.02 5.35
C LYS A 131 20.88 -8.44 4.86
N LYS A 132 21.19 -9.43 5.68
CA LYS A 132 20.83 -10.83 5.42
C LYS A 132 19.34 -11.00 5.64
N VAL A 133 18.67 -11.72 4.73
CA VAL A 133 17.23 -11.97 4.78
C VAL A 133 16.98 -13.48 4.77
N LEU A 134 16.03 -13.91 5.59
CA LEU A 134 15.46 -15.25 5.59
C LEU A 134 13.96 -15.14 5.31
N LEU A 135 13.48 -15.82 4.29
CA LEU A 135 12.06 -15.97 4.01
C LEU A 135 11.49 -17.20 4.69
N ALA A 136 10.31 -17.10 5.26
CA ALA A 136 9.59 -18.23 5.85
C ALA A 136 8.12 -18.19 5.44
N SER A 137 7.57 -19.33 5.04
CA SER A 137 6.14 -19.49 4.76
C SER A 137 5.41 -19.97 6.00
N LEU A 138 4.37 -19.23 6.41
CA LEU A 138 3.41 -19.67 7.42
C LEU A 138 2.18 -20.35 6.78
N ASP A 139 2.14 -20.46 5.46
CA ASP A 139 1.09 -21.16 4.71
C ASP A 139 1.47 -22.65 4.60
N THR A 140 1.31 -23.38 5.69
CA THR A 140 1.69 -24.78 5.78
C THR A 140 0.70 -25.74 5.11
N TYR A 141 -0.48 -25.22 4.71
CA TYR A 141 -1.55 -26.03 4.13
C TYR A 141 -1.51 -26.11 2.60
N ARG A 142 -0.80 -25.18 1.93
CA ARG A 142 -0.77 -25.08 0.46
C ARG A 142 0.64 -25.28 -0.09
N PRO A 143 0.97 -26.50 -0.56
CA PRO A 143 2.32 -26.78 -1.08
C PRO A 143 2.76 -25.83 -2.18
N ALA A 144 1.85 -25.47 -3.11
CA ALA A 144 2.15 -24.53 -4.19
C ALA A 144 2.56 -23.13 -3.71
N ALA A 145 2.03 -22.65 -2.59
CA ALA A 145 2.39 -21.34 -2.04
C ALA A 145 3.82 -21.35 -1.46
N ARG A 146 4.21 -22.46 -0.86
CA ARG A 146 5.56 -22.70 -0.32
C ARG A 146 6.57 -22.78 -1.45
N GLU A 147 6.29 -23.58 -2.47
CA GLU A 147 7.14 -23.70 -3.65
C GLU A 147 7.32 -22.35 -4.37
N GLN A 148 6.25 -21.57 -4.49
CA GLN A 148 6.34 -20.21 -5.05
C GLN A 148 7.31 -19.32 -4.25
N LEU A 149 7.26 -19.39 -2.92
CA LEU A 149 8.17 -18.60 -2.08
C LEU A 149 9.62 -19.08 -2.23
N ARG A 150 9.85 -20.40 -2.37
CA ARG A 150 11.17 -20.99 -2.63
C ARG A 150 11.77 -20.44 -3.93
N ILE A 151 11.00 -20.48 -5.01
CA ILE A 151 11.42 -19.95 -6.33
C ILE A 151 11.77 -18.46 -6.24
N LEU A 152 10.94 -17.66 -5.56
CA LEU A 152 11.21 -16.23 -5.37
C LEU A 152 12.47 -15.98 -4.53
N GLY A 153 12.71 -16.81 -3.51
CA GLY A 153 13.93 -16.75 -2.73
C GLY A 153 15.18 -17.05 -3.55
N GLU A 154 15.13 -18.05 -4.42
CA GLU A 154 16.20 -18.37 -5.36
C GLU A 154 16.47 -17.22 -6.33
N GLN A 155 15.42 -16.63 -6.92
CA GLN A 155 15.53 -15.47 -7.82
C GLN A 155 16.12 -14.24 -7.14
N ALA A 156 15.79 -14.02 -5.86
CA ALA A 156 16.34 -12.94 -5.06
C ALA A 156 17.71 -13.30 -4.43
N GLU A 157 18.15 -14.56 -4.59
CA GLU A 157 19.35 -15.12 -3.94
C GLU A 157 19.34 -14.87 -2.42
N VAL A 158 18.21 -15.13 -1.77
CA VAL A 158 18.04 -15.07 -0.31
C VAL A 158 17.66 -16.44 0.22
N ALA A 159 18.02 -16.70 1.48
CA ALA A 159 17.68 -17.95 2.12
C ALA A 159 16.16 -18.08 2.32
N VAL A 160 15.64 -19.28 2.11
CA VAL A 160 14.26 -19.65 2.42
C VAL A 160 14.31 -20.76 3.46
N LEU A 161 13.47 -20.66 4.48
CA LEU A 161 13.39 -21.69 5.51
C LEU A 161 12.91 -23.00 4.89
N PRO A 162 13.63 -24.12 5.07
CA PRO A 162 13.20 -25.41 4.55
C PRO A 162 11.89 -25.85 5.23
N GLU A 163 11.09 -26.58 4.48
CA GLU A 163 9.85 -27.16 4.98
C GLU A 163 10.14 -28.36 5.87
N VAL A 164 9.41 -28.46 6.98
CA VAL A 164 9.38 -29.66 7.83
C VAL A 164 7.96 -30.22 7.76
N GLU A 165 7.84 -31.47 7.43
CA GLU A 165 6.55 -32.18 7.36
C GLU A 165 5.90 -32.19 8.75
N GLY A 166 4.64 -31.82 8.82
CA GLY A 166 3.89 -31.72 10.10
C GLY A 166 4.01 -30.41 10.84
N ASP A 167 4.80 -29.45 10.36
CA ASP A 167 4.88 -28.12 10.97
C ASP A 167 3.55 -27.37 10.87
N THR A 168 3.20 -26.70 11.98
CA THR A 168 2.10 -25.74 12.04
C THR A 168 2.63 -24.31 11.87
N PRO A 169 1.80 -23.33 11.47
CA PRO A 169 2.22 -21.93 11.41
C PRO A 169 2.81 -21.41 12.74
N ALA A 170 2.26 -21.85 13.86
CA ALA A 170 2.77 -21.50 15.18
C ALA A 170 4.15 -22.14 15.46
N SER A 171 4.35 -23.41 15.08
CA SER A 171 5.63 -24.09 15.20
C SER A 171 6.73 -23.39 14.40
N VAL A 172 6.48 -23.11 13.12
CA VAL A 172 7.42 -22.38 12.25
C VAL A 172 7.78 -21.02 12.85
N SER A 173 6.78 -20.27 13.30
CA SER A 173 6.99 -18.95 13.87
C SER A 173 7.81 -19.00 15.15
N TYR A 174 7.48 -19.91 16.06
CA TYR A 174 8.14 -20.01 17.36
C TYR A 174 9.58 -20.53 17.25
N THR A 175 9.79 -21.64 16.53
CA THR A 175 11.09 -22.31 16.51
C THR A 175 12.12 -21.60 15.64
N HIS A 176 11.69 -20.92 14.58
CA HIS A 176 12.60 -20.38 13.59
C HIS A 176 12.71 -18.85 13.58
N LEU A 177 11.69 -18.13 14.06
CA LEU A 177 11.67 -16.68 14.04
C LEU A 177 11.89 -16.04 15.41
N THR A 178 11.62 -16.75 16.51
CA THR A 178 11.67 -16.17 17.86
C THR A 178 12.79 -16.74 18.74
N LEU A 179 13.28 -17.94 18.46
CA LEU A 179 14.41 -18.48 19.21
C LEU A 179 15.72 -17.86 18.73
N PRO A 180 16.59 -17.40 19.65
CA PRO A 180 17.93 -17.01 19.27
C PRO A 180 18.63 -18.22 18.67
N THR A 181 19.15 -18.08 17.45
CA THR A 181 19.98 -19.09 16.83
C THR A 181 21.15 -19.35 17.76
N ARG A 182 21.09 -20.50 18.46
CA ARG A 182 22.17 -20.93 19.33
C ARG A 182 23.38 -21.16 18.43
N THR A 183 24.33 -20.26 18.47
CA THR A 183 25.63 -20.44 17.85
C THR A 183 26.21 -21.70 18.46
N ARG A 184 26.23 -22.78 17.70
CA ARG A 184 27.08 -23.94 18.07
C ARG A 184 28.51 -23.45 17.87
N VAL A 185 29.20 -23.34 18.97
CA VAL A 185 30.65 -23.25 19.02
C VAL A 185 31.23 -24.55 18.50
#